data_e5d5ef5fd114d0d77029575b9756fbc4
#
_entry.id   e5d5ef5fd114d0d77029575b9756fbc4
#
_cell.length_a   1.000
_cell.length_b   1.000
_cell.length_c   1.000
_cell.angle_alpha   90.00
_cell.angle_beta   90.00
_cell.angle_gamma   90.00
#
_symmetry.space_group_name_H-M   'P 1'
#
loop_
_entity.id
_entity.type
_entity.pdbx_description
1 polymer ?
#
loop_
_entity_poly.entity_id
_entity_poly.type
_entity_poly.pdbx_seq_one_letter_code
_entity_poly.pdbx_strand_id
1 'polypeptide(L)'
;ILSGLVGSEMCIRDRFNTVLARDGIQPYPGSRRWVDRLHESGMAMAVVSSSRNAAAVLKAAGMVEDFSVLVDGNRSKTERLPGKPAPDTYLRGAELLGVPAEQCVVVEDAVSGVRAGAAGGFGMVLGVNRGVGADRLREAGADRVVDDLDEMVEEMA
;
A
#
# COMPACT_ATOMS: atom_id res chain seq x y z
N ILE A 1 5.73 -33.44 -8.76
CA ILE A 1 5.05 -32.43 -9.63
C ILE A 1 5.01 -31.06 -8.93
N LEU A 2 5.06 -31.00 -7.60
CA LEU A 2 5.07 -29.73 -6.82
C LEU A 2 6.42 -28.99 -6.83
N SER A 3 7.53 -29.67 -7.10
CA SER A 3 8.88 -29.05 -7.12
C SER A 3 9.11 -28.09 -8.30
N GLY A 4 8.40 -28.26 -9.40
CA GLY A 4 8.54 -27.39 -10.57
C GLY A 4 7.92 -25.99 -10.43
N LEU A 5 6.81 -25.89 -9.65
CA LEU A 5 6.13 -24.61 -9.42
C LEU A 5 6.91 -23.70 -8.45
N VAL A 6 7.53 -24.27 -7.41
CA VAL A 6 8.36 -23.52 -6.46
C VAL A 6 9.59 -22.93 -7.15
N GLY A 7 10.21 -23.68 -8.08
CA GLY A 7 11.34 -23.19 -8.85
C GLY A 7 10.98 -22.05 -9.83
N SER A 8 9.78 -22.10 -10.44
CA SER A 8 9.34 -21.04 -11.35
C SER A 8 8.97 -19.75 -10.65
N GLU A 9 8.33 -19.80 -9.49
CA GLU A 9 8.03 -18.61 -8.68
C GLU A 9 9.30 -17.93 -8.17
N MET A 10 10.28 -18.70 -7.73
CA MET A 10 11.58 -18.18 -7.30
C MET A 10 12.33 -17.51 -8.45
N CYS A 11 12.30 -18.10 -9.64
CA CYS A 11 12.92 -17.55 -10.84
C CYS A 11 12.25 -16.23 -11.30
N ILE A 12 10.92 -16.13 -11.24
CA ILE A 12 10.17 -14.91 -11.56
C ILE A 12 10.51 -13.80 -10.57
N ARG A 13 10.54 -14.09 -9.29
CA ARG A 13 10.91 -13.12 -8.24
C ARG A 13 12.34 -12.62 -8.39
N ASP A 14 13.29 -13.51 -8.66
CA ASP A 14 14.71 -13.16 -8.82
C ASP A 14 14.91 -12.29 -10.06
N ARG A 15 14.20 -12.60 -11.16
CA ARG A 15 14.19 -11.78 -12.37
C ARG A 15 13.56 -10.40 -12.13
N PHE A 16 12.44 -10.34 -11.40
CA PHE A 16 11.82 -9.08 -11.01
C PHE A 16 12.78 -8.21 -10.19
N ASN A 17 13.40 -8.77 -9.16
CA ASN A 17 14.35 -8.06 -8.32
C ASN A 17 15.59 -7.59 -9.10
N THR A 18 16.06 -8.39 -10.07
CA THR A 18 17.18 -8.02 -10.94
C THR A 18 16.82 -6.82 -11.83
N VAL A 19 15.63 -6.84 -12.46
CA VAL A 19 15.14 -5.72 -13.28
C VAL A 19 14.94 -4.48 -12.42
N LEU A 20 14.32 -4.64 -11.25
CA LEU A 20 14.09 -3.55 -10.31
C LEU A 20 15.41 -2.90 -9.83
N ALA A 21 16.43 -3.71 -9.54
CA ALA A 21 17.73 -3.21 -9.12
C ALA A 21 18.50 -2.50 -10.25
N ARG A 22 18.30 -2.94 -11.51
CA ARG A 22 18.95 -2.36 -12.69
C ARG A 22 18.28 -1.08 -13.15
N ASP A 23 16.98 -1.09 -13.27
CA ASP A 23 16.19 -0.04 -13.93
C ASP A 23 15.57 0.95 -12.91
N GLY A 24 15.56 0.57 -11.62
CA GLY A 24 14.88 1.32 -10.57
C GLY A 24 13.36 1.30 -10.73
N ILE A 25 12.70 2.10 -9.93
CA ILE A 25 11.27 2.42 -10.07
C ILE A 25 11.07 3.88 -9.70
N GLN A 26 10.28 4.57 -10.50
CA GLN A 26 9.91 5.95 -10.19
C GLN A 26 8.51 5.95 -9.57
N PRO A 27 8.34 6.50 -8.37
CA PRO A 27 7.01 6.72 -7.82
C PRO A 27 6.23 7.70 -8.70
N TYR A 28 4.92 7.62 -8.68
CA TYR A 28 4.09 8.66 -9.29
C TYR A 28 4.43 10.01 -8.65
N PRO A 29 4.65 11.07 -9.44
CA PRO A 29 5.07 12.38 -8.91
C PRO A 29 4.14 12.92 -7.82
N GLY A 30 2.82 12.82 -8.00
CA GLY A 30 1.85 13.22 -6.98
C GLY A 30 1.94 12.40 -5.70
N SER A 31 2.18 11.07 -5.82
CA SER A 31 2.40 10.22 -4.65
C SER A 31 3.65 10.63 -3.87
N ARG A 32 4.75 10.97 -4.56
CA ARG A 32 5.98 11.42 -3.90
C ARG A 32 5.74 12.73 -3.15
N ARG A 33 5.16 13.74 -3.82
CA ARG A 33 4.86 15.04 -3.19
C ARG A 33 3.95 14.91 -1.97
N TRP A 34 2.93 14.05 -2.07
CA TRP A 34 2.02 13.85 -0.95
C TRP A 34 2.70 13.16 0.24
N VAL A 35 3.51 12.13 -0.01
CA VAL A 35 4.30 11.47 1.05
C VAL A 35 5.27 12.46 1.71
N ASP A 36 5.95 13.30 0.92
CA ASP A 36 6.83 14.36 1.45
C ASP A 36 6.05 15.31 2.37
N ARG A 37 4.85 15.73 1.94
CA ARG A 37 4.00 16.63 2.72
C ARG A 37 3.52 16.02 4.03
N LEU A 38 3.13 14.73 4.00
CA LEU A 38 2.75 13.99 5.20
C LEU A 38 3.93 13.83 6.16
N HIS A 39 5.11 13.56 5.64
CA HIS A 39 6.33 13.46 6.42
C HIS A 39 6.68 14.79 7.11
N GLU A 40 6.64 15.90 6.37
CA GLU A 40 6.83 17.26 6.89
C GLU A 40 5.82 17.61 8.01
N SER A 41 4.61 17.09 7.91
CA SER A 41 3.55 17.27 8.92
C SER A 41 3.72 16.36 10.14
N GLY A 42 4.74 15.49 10.16
CA GLY A 42 4.99 14.55 11.26
C GLY A 42 3.98 13.39 11.33
N MET A 43 3.26 13.11 10.24
CA MET A 43 2.32 11.99 10.20
C MET A 43 3.05 10.65 10.16
N ALA A 44 2.60 9.71 11.01
CA ALA A 44 3.09 8.35 10.97
C ALA A 44 2.52 7.62 9.75
N MET A 45 3.37 6.95 8.99
CA MET A 45 3.00 6.28 7.74
C MET A 45 3.41 4.81 7.74
N ALA A 46 2.54 3.95 7.19
CA ALA A 46 2.78 2.53 6.99
C ALA A 46 2.54 2.14 5.53
N VAL A 47 3.35 1.21 5.04
CA VAL A 47 3.04 0.49 3.79
C VAL A 47 2.40 -0.85 4.12
N VAL A 48 1.25 -1.12 3.49
CA VAL A 48 0.54 -2.41 3.60
C VAL A 48 0.37 -2.99 2.20
N SER A 49 1.12 -4.04 1.89
CA SER A 49 1.17 -4.64 0.55
C SER A 49 1.03 -6.15 0.63
N SER A 50 0.27 -6.74 -0.30
CA SER A 50 0.23 -8.20 -0.46
C SER A 50 1.50 -8.78 -1.09
N SER A 51 2.35 -7.94 -1.67
CA SER A 51 3.60 -8.35 -2.32
C SER A 51 4.67 -8.70 -1.30
N ARG A 52 5.37 -9.81 -1.54
CA ARG A 52 6.59 -10.18 -0.79
C ARG A 52 7.82 -9.35 -1.18
N ASN A 53 7.71 -8.58 -2.26
CA ASN A 53 8.79 -7.75 -2.78
C ASN A 53 8.66 -6.27 -2.37
N ALA A 54 7.69 -5.93 -1.51
CA ALA A 54 7.41 -4.55 -1.14
C ALA A 54 8.64 -3.80 -0.59
N ALA A 55 9.45 -4.45 0.24
CA ALA A 55 10.68 -3.86 0.76
C ALA A 55 11.70 -3.52 -0.36
N ALA A 56 11.86 -4.42 -1.35
CA ALA A 56 12.74 -4.19 -2.48
C ALA A 56 12.25 -3.05 -3.38
N VAL A 57 10.92 -2.96 -3.57
CA VAL A 57 10.28 -1.87 -4.32
C VAL A 57 10.50 -0.53 -3.63
N LEU A 58 10.25 -0.44 -2.33
CA LEU A 58 10.49 0.79 -1.55
C LEU A 58 11.95 1.22 -1.60
N LYS A 59 12.88 0.27 -1.50
CA LYS A 59 14.31 0.55 -1.62
C LYS A 59 14.67 1.10 -3.00
N ALA A 60 14.18 0.49 -4.06
CA ALA A 60 14.43 0.94 -5.44
C ALA A 60 13.80 2.30 -5.73
N ALA A 61 12.67 2.62 -5.08
CA ALA A 61 12.00 3.91 -5.17
C ALA A 61 12.64 5.00 -4.29
N GLY A 62 13.62 4.65 -3.42
CA GLY A 62 14.22 5.58 -2.46
C GLY A 62 13.26 6.05 -1.37
N MET A 63 12.26 5.23 -1.01
CA MET A 63 11.17 5.60 -0.09
C MET A 63 11.18 4.80 1.22
N VAL A 64 12.25 4.11 1.55
CA VAL A 64 12.28 3.26 2.76
C VAL A 64 12.14 4.09 4.03
N GLU A 65 12.80 5.24 4.10
CA GLU A 65 12.84 6.10 5.28
C GLU A 65 11.53 6.89 5.51
N ASP A 66 10.65 6.92 4.50
CA ASP A 66 9.37 7.61 4.61
C ASP A 66 8.35 6.84 5.47
N PHE A 67 8.56 5.54 5.64
CA PHE A 67 7.60 4.65 6.29
C PHE A 67 8.23 3.94 7.48
N SER A 68 7.66 4.15 8.67
CA SER A 68 8.12 3.50 9.90
C SER A 68 7.64 2.05 10.04
N VAL A 69 6.61 1.66 9.29
CA VAL A 69 5.98 0.33 9.35
C VAL A 69 5.81 -0.25 7.94
N LEU A 70 6.17 -1.53 7.79
CA LEU A 70 5.91 -2.33 6.60
C LEU A 70 5.17 -3.62 6.98
N VAL A 71 3.95 -3.78 6.45
CA VAL A 71 3.18 -5.03 6.48
C VAL A 71 3.15 -5.58 5.06
N ASP A 72 4.09 -6.45 4.74
CA ASP A 72 4.22 -7.07 3.42
C ASP A 72 3.67 -8.50 3.39
N GLY A 73 3.73 -9.15 2.23
CA GLY A 73 3.30 -10.53 2.07
C GLY A 73 4.11 -11.55 2.89
N ASN A 74 5.35 -11.23 3.30
CA ASN A 74 6.15 -12.08 4.16
C ASN A 74 5.65 -11.99 5.60
N ARG A 75 5.45 -10.77 6.11
CA ARG A 75 4.88 -10.54 7.45
C ARG A 75 3.48 -11.14 7.55
N SER A 76 2.61 -10.89 6.57
CA SER A 76 1.25 -11.44 6.53
C SER A 76 1.25 -12.97 6.63
N LYS A 77 2.16 -13.63 5.92
CA LYS A 77 2.32 -15.09 6.00
C LYS A 77 2.81 -15.55 7.38
N THR A 78 3.82 -14.89 7.94
CA THR A 78 4.42 -15.24 9.23
C THR A 78 3.42 -15.07 10.38
N GLU A 79 2.67 -13.96 10.36
CA GLU A 79 1.67 -13.63 11.38
C GLU A 79 0.29 -14.26 11.07
N ARG A 80 0.15 -14.99 9.97
CA ARG A 80 -1.09 -15.67 9.52
C ARG A 80 -2.26 -14.69 9.35
N LEU A 81 -1.98 -13.50 8.85
CA LEU A 81 -3.01 -12.50 8.61
C LEU A 81 -3.81 -12.85 7.35
N PRO A 82 -5.15 -12.84 7.41
CA PRO A 82 -5.99 -12.90 6.22
C PRO A 82 -5.64 -11.78 5.24
N GLY A 83 -5.59 -12.10 3.95
CA GLY A 83 -5.33 -11.12 2.89
C GLY A 83 -6.56 -10.31 2.50
N LYS A 84 -6.34 -9.19 1.82
CA LYS A 84 -7.40 -8.36 1.24
C LYS A 84 -8.39 -9.23 0.43
N PRO A 85 -9.71 -9.11 0.59
CA PRO A 85 -10.43 -7.98 1.17
C PRO A 85 -10.65 -8.03 2.70
N ALA A 86 -10.03 -8.95 3.44
CA ALA A 86 -10.07 -8.89 4.90
C ALA A 86 -9.25 -7.68 5.41
N PRO A 87 -9.69 -7.01 6.50
CA PRO A 87 -9.04 -5.78 7.01
C PRO A 87 -7.75 -6.03 7.79
N ASP A 88 -7.44 -7.28 8.12
CA ASP A 88 -6.43 -7.69 9.09
C ASP A 88 -5.04 -7.09 8.83
N THR A 89 -4.60 -7.03 7.58
CA THR A 89 -3.31 -6.46 7.22
C THR A 89 -3.25 -4.96 7.48
N TYR A 90 -4.33 -4.22 7.27
CA TYR A 90 -4.41 -2.79 7.58
C TYR A 90 -4.53 -2.55 9.08
N LEU A 91 -5.37 -3.32 9.78
CA LEU A 91 -5.47 -3.24 11.24
C LEU A 91 -4.12 -3.51 11.90
N ARG A 92 -3.35 -4.47 11.35
CA ARG A 92 -1.99 -4.72 11.82
C ARG A 92 -1.05 -3.53 11.56
N GLY A 93 -1.20 -2.84 10.45
CA GLY A 93 -0.47 -1.62 10.15
C GLY A 93 -0.77 -0.52 11.17
N ALA A 94 -2.03 -0.27 11.48
CA ALA A 94 -2.47 0.71 12.47
C ALA A 94 -1.95 0.37 13.88
N GLU A 95 -2.06 -0.91 14.29
CA GLU A 95 -1.52 -1.40 15.56
C GLU A 95 -0.01 -1.14 15.70
N LEU A 96 0.77 -1.43 14.65
CA LEU A 96 2.21 -1.21 14.64
C LEU A 96 2.60 0.27 14.64
N LEU A 97 1.75 1.15 14.09
CA LEU A 97 1.89 2.61 14.21
C LEU A 97 1.50 3.10 15.60
N GLY A 98 0.79 2.32 16.40
CA GLY A 98 0.23 2.74 17.67
C GLY A 98 -0.92 3.74 17.55
N VAL A 99 -1.65 3.72 16.42
CA VAL A 99 -2.75 4.65 16.13
C VAL A 99 -4.06 3.86 15.98
N PRO A 100 -5.16 4.27 16.63
CA PRO A 100 -6.46 3.65 16.45
C PRO A 100 -6.92 3.69 14.99
N ALA A 101 -7.57 2.63 14.49
CA ALA A 101 -7.98 2.54 13.10
C ALA A 101 -8.88 3.72 12.68
N GLU A 102 -9.79 4.16 13.54
CA GLU A 102 -10.68 5.30 13.30
C GLU A 102 -9.95 6.64 13.14
N GLN A 103 -8.66 6.70 13.47
CA GLN A 103 -7.80 7.88 13.26
C GLN A 103 -6.83 7.69 12.08
N CYS A 104 -6.90 6.56 11.40
CA CYS A 104 -6.07 6.25 10.24
C CYS A 104 -6.84 6.46 8.93
N VAL A 105 -6.10 6.84 7.90
CA VAL A 105 -6.57 6.87 6.51
C VAL A 105 -5.96 5.70 5.75
N VAL A 106 -6.80 4.92 5.08
CA VAL A 106 -6.35 3.91 4.11
C VAL A 106 -6.32 4.52 2.73
N VAL A 107 -5.21 4.38 2.01
CA VAL A 107 -5.02 4.87 0.63
C VAL A 107 -4.82 3.67 -0.28
N GLU A 108 -5.67 3.51 -1.29
CA GLU A 108 -5.70 2.31 -2.12
C GLU A 108 -6.16 2.58 -3.56
N ASP A 109 -5.64 1.78 -4.49
CA ASP A 109 -6.01 1.85 -5.92
C ASP A 109 -6.75 0.60 -6.41
N ALA A 110 -6.85 -0.45 -5.58
CA ALA A 110 -7.48 -1.72 -5.91
C ALA A 110 -8.79 -1.94 -5.14
N VAL A 111 -9.80 -2.50 -5.82
CA VAL A 111 -11.12 -2.83 -5.24
C VAL A 111 -11.00 -3.68 -3.97
N SER A 112 -10.12 -4.69 -3.98
CA SER A 112 -9.94 -5.56 -2.82
C SER A 112 -9.34 -4.83 -1.61
N GLY A 113 -8.45 -3.88 -1.85
CA GLY A 113 -7.86 -3.07 -0.80
C GLY A 113 -8.83 -2.03 -0.24
N VAL A 114 -9.61 -1.37 -1.10
CA VAL A 114 -10.69 -0.46 -0.66
C VAL A 114 -11.70 -1.21 0.21
N ARG A 115 -12.13 -2.42 -0.20
CA ARG A 115 -13.03 -3.26 0.62
C ARG A 115 -12.42 -3.60 1.98
N ALA A 116 -11.13 -3.91 2.02
CA ALA A 116 -10.44 -4.19 3.27
C ALA A 116 -10.39 -2.94 4.19
N GLY A 117 -10.13 -1.77 3.63
CA GLY A 117 -10.21 -0.50 4.37
C GLY A 117 -11.60 -0.24 4.92
N ALA A 118 -12.63 -0.34 4.08
CA ALA A 118 -14.02 -0.15 4.49
C ALA A 118 -14.48 -1.12 5.59
N ALA A 119 -14.01 -2.38 5.54
CA ALA A 119 -14.33 -3.39 6.54
C ALA A 119 -13.61 -3.19 7.88
N GLY A 120 -12.51 -2.41 7.90
CA GLY A 120 -11.65 -2.26 9.08
C GLY A 120 -12.03 -1.12 10.03
N GLY A 121 -13.07 -0.34 9.72
CA GLY A 121 -13.50 0.79 10.57
C GLY A 121 -12.48 1.93 10.61
N PHE A 122 -11.77 2.14 9.52
CA PHE A 122 -10.82 3.26 9.38
C PHE A 122 -11.54 4.60 9.26
N GLY A 123 -10.88 5.68 9.71
CA GLY A 123 -11.45 7.01 9.70
C GLY A 123 -11.77 7.53 8.29
N MET A 124 -11.02 7.09 7.28
CA MET A 124 -11.26 7.36 5.87
C MET A 124 -10.65 6.28 4.99
N VAL A 125 -11.30 5.98 3.88
CA VAL A 125 -10.76 5.18 2.78
C VAL A 125 -10.68 6.04 1.53
N LEU A 126 -9.46 6.44 1.17
CA LEU A 126 -9.16 7.22 -0.02
C LEU A 126 -8.82 6.29 -1.19
N GLY A 127 -9.68 6.25 -2.19
CA GLY A 127 -9.43 5.54 -3.44
C GLY A 127 -8.58 6.39 -4.39
N VAL A 128 -7.57 5.80 -5.03
CA VAL A 128 -6.79 6.44 -6.09
C VAL A 128 -7.09 5.75 -7.40
N ASN A 129 -7.66 6.47 -8.35
CA ASN A 129 -8.08 5.89 -9.63
C ASN A 129 -6.88 5.73 -10.58
N ARG A 130 -6.21 4.61 -10.50
CA ARG A 130 -5.10 4.21 -11.38
C ARG A 130 -5.58 3.35 -12.57
N GLY A 131 -6.82 3.57 -13.06
CA GLY A 131 -7.39 2.88 -14.21
C GLY A 131 -8.45 1.81 -13.86
N VAL A 132 -8.72 1.57 -12.58
CA VAL A 132 -9.80 0.66 -12.14
C VAL A 132 -11.19 1.25 -12.40
N GLY A 133 -11.30 2.57 -12.37
CA GLY A 133 -12.53 3.33 -12.50
C GLY A 133 -13.04 3.82 -11.13
N ALA A 134 -13.30 5.12 -11.04
CA ALA A 134 -13.69 5.79 -9.81
C ALA A 134 -14.98 5.20 -9.19
N ASP A 135 -15.96 4.86 -10.02
CA ASP A 135 -17.22 4.30 -9.53
C ASP A 135 -17.03 2.94 -8.86
N ARG A 136 -16.16 2.10 -9.41
CA ARG A 136 -15.84 0.79 -8.81
C ARG A 136 -15.16 0.93 -7.44
N LEU A 137 -14.33 1.96 -7.26
CA LEU A 137 -13.71 2.24 -5.96
C LEU A 137 -14.75 2.77 -4.97
N ARG A 138 -15.68 3.64 -5.40
CA ARG A 138 -16.81 4.10 -4.55
C ARG A 138 -17.72 2.95 -4.15
N GLU A 139 -18.12 2.10 -5.10
CA GLU A 139 -18.93 0.91 -4.83
C GLU A 139 -18.23 -0.09 -3.88
N ALA A 140 -16.89 -0.12 -3.87
CA ALA A 140 -16.10 -0.93 -2.96
C ALA A 140 -16.03 -0.34 -1.53
N GLY A 141 -16.45 0.90 -1.33
CA GLY A 141 -16.50 1.56 -0.02
C GLY A 141 -15.44 2.65 0.16
N ALA A 142 -14.89 3.23 -0.92
CA ALA A 142 -14.05 4.42 -0.81
C ALA A 142 -14.94 5.63 -0.42
N ASP A 143 -14.56 6.33 0.65
CA ASP A 143 -15.22 7.56 1.09
C ASP A 143 -14.95 8.70 0.11
N ARG A 144 -13.78 8.70 -0.45
CA ARG A 144 -13.34 9.65 -1.47
C ARG A 144 -12.52 8.95 -2.54
N VAL A 145 -12.59 9.43 -3.78
CA VAL A 145 -11.77 8.97 -4.89
C VAL A 145 -11.14 10.17 -5.58
N VAL A 146 -9.83 10.08 -5.81
CA VAL A 146 -9.02 11.05 -6.57
C VAL A 146 -8.36 10.35 -7.76
N ASP A 147 -8.04 11.09 -8.80
CA ASP A 147 -7.28 10.56 -9.94
C ASP A 147 -5.76 10.62 -9.70
N ASP A 148 -5.29 11.60 -8.93
CA ASP A 148 -3.91 11.68 -8.47
C ASP A 148 -3.85 12.24 -7.03
N LEU A 149 -2.81 11.83 -6.28
CA LEU A 149 -2.59 12.29 -4.90
C LEU A 149 -2.15 13.76 -4.81
N ASP A 150 -1.83 14.41 -5.93
CA ASP A 150 -1.63 15.86 -5.98
C ASP A 150 -2.87 16.64 -5.54
N GLU A 151 -4.07 16.12 -5.80
CA GLU A 151 -5.31 16.74 -5.34
C GLU A 151 -5.34 16.87 -3.82
N MET A 152 -4.73 15.92 -3.10
CA MET A 152 -4.62 15.95 -1.65
C MET A 152 -3.57 16.96 -1.16
N VAL A 153 -2.50 17.19 -1.93
CA VAL A 153 -1.47 18.19 -1.62
C VAL A 153 -2.05 19.60 -1.69
N GLU A 154 -2.86 19.89 -2.72
CA GLU A 154 -3.50 21.17 -2.92
C GLU A 154 -4.44 21.54 -1.76
N GLU A 155 -5.12 20.55 -1.17
CA GLU A 155 -6.02 20.77 -0.04
C GLU A 155 -5.31 20.98 1.30
N MET A 156 -4.07 20.54 1.41
CA MET A 156 -3.23 20.74 2.62
C MET A 156 -2.47 22.08 2.59
N ALA A 157 -2.54 22.83 1.48
CA ALA A 157 -1.87 24.11 1.31
C ALA A 157 -2.69 25.26 1.88
#